data_4b501998317a03950916d79ccba108d5
#
_entry.id   4b501998317a03950916d79ccba108d5
#
_cell.length_a   1.000
_cell.length_b   1.000
_cell.length_c   1.000
_cell.angle_alpha   90.00
_cell.angle_beta   90.00
_cell.angle_gamma   90.00
#
_symmetry.space_group_name_H-M   'P 1'
#
loop_
_entity.id
_entity.type
_entity.pdbx_description
1 polymer ?
#
loop_
_entity_poly.entity_id
_entity_poly.type
_entity_poly.pdbx_seq_one_letter_code
_entity_poly.pdbx_strand_id
1 'polypeptide(L)'
;MSVVVAILCSMDDKTFWALMDELSSRSGDRHERLEWLRGELRCRPAAEAAEFQASLEAACEAVATDALWRAAGRIEGGLCSDDGFDYFALWLVAQGQGTYKTVLADPDALADVAEVRALAGRHPREWCDHEWPEWEELDYVAQEVFDELTGQEGDCEEAFYEALEAVQETWAKPEEEIDTVEATVRTGTPRLDALFPARASS
;
A
#
# COMPACT_ATOMS: atom_id res chain seq x y z
N MET A 1 36.96 21.58 -15.12
CA MET A 1 36.25 20.33 -14.78
C MET A 1 34.97 20.75 -14.04
N SER A 2 33.86 20.80 -14.78
CA SER A 2 32.54 21.13 -14.19
C SER A 2 32.01 19.90 -13.46
N VAL A 3 31.94 20.02 -12.13
CA VAL A 3 31.20 19.04 -11.32
C VAL A 3 29.73 19.32 -11.57
N VAL A 4 29.10 18.50 -12.41
CA VAL A 4 27.65 18.42 -12.49
C VAL A 4 27.23 17.78 -11.16
N VAL A 5 26.72 18.61 -10.23
CA VAL A 5 25.98 18.15 -9.09
C VAL A 5 24.72 17.51 -9.67
N ALA A 6 24.72 16.17 -9.76
CA ALA A 6 23.49 15.43 -9.94
C ALA A 6 22.60 15.83 -8.77
N ILE A 7 21.53 16.56 -9.08
CA ILE A 7 20.41 16.72 -8.14
C ILE A 7 19.92 15.29 -7.99
N LEU A 8 20.28 14.65 -6.87
CA LEU A 8 19.72 13.37 -6.47
C LEU A 8 18.22 13.65 -6.30
N CYS A 9 17.43 13.28 -7.32
CA CYS A 9 16.01 13.11 -7.12
C CYS A 9 15.87 11.99 -6.10
N SER A 10 15.49 12.33 -4.90
CA SER A 10 15.11 11.39 -3.87
C SER A 10 13.62 11.09 -4.04
N MET A 11 13.19 9.86 -3.73
CA MET A 11 11.78 9.49 -3.64
C MET A 11 11.17 10.18 -2.42
N ASP A 12 10.74 11.42 -2.59
CA ASP A 12 10.02 12.12 -1.53
C ASP A 12 8.54 11.67 -1.46
N ASP A 13 7.87 12.00 -0.37
CA ASP A 13 6.45 11.65 -0.14
C ASP A 13 5.54 12.09 -1.31
N LYS A 14 5.84 13.24 -1.90
CA LYS A 14 5.08 13.74 -3.05
C LYS A 14 5.27 12.88 -4.30
N THR A 15 6.49 12.43 -4.55
CA THR A 15 6.83 11.58 -5.70
C THR A 15 6.23 10.19 -5.53
N PHE A 16 6.32 9.61 -4.33
CA PHE A 16 5.67 8.34 -4.00
C PHE A 16 4.17 8.40 -4.25
N TRP A 17 3.47 9.38 -3.68
CA TRP A 17 2.03 9.49 -3.86
C TRP A 17 1.63 9.83 -5.30
N ALA A 18 2.46 10.55 -6.06
CA ALA A 18 2.19 10.77 -7.47
C ALA A 18 2.25 9.46 -8.27
N LEU A 19 3.17 8.53 -7.94
CA LEU A 19 3.20 7.19 -8.53
C LEU A 19 1.96 6.37 -8.14
N MET A 20 1.54 6.42 -6.88
CA MET A 20 0.35 5.70 -6.42
C MET A 20 -0.94 6.28 -7.03
N ASP A 21 -1.07 7.58 -7.17
CA ASP A 21 -2.22 8.23 -7.82
C ASP A 21 -2.29 7.86 -9.31
N GLU A 22 -1.16 7.86 -10.00
CA GLU A 22 -1.10 7.42 -11.40
C GLU A 22 -1.42 5.92 -11.50
N LEU A 23 -0.84 5.06 -10.66
CA LEU A 23 -1.12 3.62 -10.59
C LEU A 23 -2.62 3.36 -10.39
N SER A 24 -3.27 4.10 -9.49
CA SER A 24 -4.69 3.96 -9.19
C SER A 24 -5.59 4.33 -10.37
N SER A 25 -5.19 5.34 -11.15
CA SER A 25 -5.96 5.89 -12.28
C SER A 25 -5.80 5.10 -13.58
N ARG A 26 -4.79 4.23 -13.67
CA ARG A 26 -4.51 3.48 -14.90
C ARG A 26 -5.57 2.42 -15.18
N SER A 27 -5.95 2.35 -16.45
CA SER A 27 -6.74 1.24 -16.96
C SER A 27 -5.88 -0.02 -17.12
N GLY A 28 -6.53 -1.19 -17.08
CA GLY A 28 -5.87 -2.48 -17.21
C GLY A 28 -6.01 -3.31 -15.93
N ASP A 29 -5.53 -4.53 -16.00
CA ASP A 29 -5.49 -5.41 -14.83
C ASP A 29 -4.33 -5.06 -13.87
N ARG A 30 -4.27 -5.74 -12.73
CA ARG A 30 -3.21 -5.51 -11.72
C ARG A 30 -1.82 -5.75 -12.27
N HIS A 31 -1.65 -6.76 -13.12
CA HIS A 31 -0.37 -7.09 -13.71
C HIS A 31 0.12 -5.97 -14.65
N GLU A 32 -0.75 -5.46 -15.54
CA GLU A 32 -0.42 -4.35 -16.44
C GLU A 32 -0.07 -3.08 -15.67
N ARG A 33 -0.78 -2.82 -14.57
CA ARG A 33 -0.50 -1.68 -13.68
C ARG A 33 0.85 -1.82 -12.98
N LEU A 34 1.21 -3.02 -12.50
CA LEU A 34 2.52 -3.30 -11.91
C LEU A 34 3.66 -3.19 -12.92
N GLU A 35 3.47 -3.69 -14.15
CA GLU A 35 4.47 -3.54 -15.20
C GLU A 35 4.77 -2.07 -15.52
N TRP A 36 3.74 -1.24 -15.49
CA TRP A 36 3.95 0.21 -15.61
C TRP A 36 4.77 0.75 -14.43
N LEU A 37 4.44 0.40 -13.19
CA LEU A 37 5.18 0.86 -12.00
C LEU A 37 6.66 0.40 -12.04
N ARG A 38 6.90 -0.85 -12.43
CA ARG A 38 8.27 -1.36 -12.69
C ARG A 38 9.01 -0.51 -13.71
N GLY A 39 8.33 -0.16 -14.80
CA GLY A 39 8.89 0.72 -15.84
C GLY A 39 9.29 2.10 -15.30
N GLU A 40 8.46 2.71 -14.46
CA GLU A 40 8.75 4.00 -13.84
C GLU A 40 9.93 3.93 -12.86
N LEU A 41 9.99 2.88 -12.05
CA LEU A 41 11.09 2.66 -11.11
C LEU A 41 12.39 2.33 -11.84
N ARG A 42 12.37 1.54 -12.93
CA ARG A 42 13.55 1.26 -13.77
C ARG A 42 14.18 2.51 -14.40
N CYS A 43 13.40 3.56 -14.59
CA CYS A 43 13.91 4.84 -15.12
C CYS A 43 14.63 5.68 -14.06
N ARG A 44 14.74 5.19 -12.83
CA ARG A 44 15.30 5.88 -11.66
C ARG A 44 16.58 5.18 -11.16
N PRO A 45 17.40 5.85 -10.34
CA PRO A 45 18.49 5.18 -9.64
C PRO A 45 17.98 4.03 -8.76
N ALA A 46 18.73 2.93 -8.65
CA ALA A 46 18.35 1.78 -7.82
C ALA A 46 18.02 2.16 -6.37
N ALA A 47 18.72 3.13 -5.79
CA ALA A 47 18.43 3.63 -4.44
C ALA A 47 16.99 4.16 -4.29
N GLU A 48 16.39 4.73 -5.34
CA GLU A 48 15.01 5.20 -5.29
C GLU A 48 14.00 4.04 -5.21
N ALA A 49 14.37 2.81 -5.60
CA ALA A 49 13.53 1.65 -5.37
C ALA A 49 13.46 1.30 -3.87
N ALA A 50 14.57 1.37 -3.14
CA ALA A 50 14.57 1.19 -1.69
C ALA A 50 13.81 2.33 -0.96
N GLU A 51 13.95 3.58 -1.43
CA GLU A 51 13.18 4.71 -0.91
C GLU A 51 11.67 4.56 -1.17
N PHE A 52 11.30 4.01 -2.33
CA PHE A 52 9.90 3.68 -2.65
C PHE A 52 9.36 2.62 -1.69
N GLN A 53 10.11 1.53 -1.45
CA GLN A 53 9.70 0.48 -0.50
C GLN A 53 9.53 1.05 0.91
N ALA A 54 10.47 1.85 1.39
CA ALA A 54 10.36 2.49 2.70
C ALA A 54 9.08 3.35 2.82
N SER A 55 8.72 4.09 1.75
CA SER A 55 7.49 4.88 1.70
C SER A 55 6.23 3.99 1.70
N LEU A 56 6.29 2.86 0.97
CA LEU A 56 5.19 1.88 0.90
C LEU A 56 4.96 1.24 2.26
N GLU A 57 6.03 0.77 2.92
CA GLU A 57 5.97 0.17 4.25
C GLU A 57 5.43 1.15 5.30
N ALA A 58 5.93 2.39 5.32
CA ALA A 58 5.43 3.42 6.23
C ALA A 58 3.94 3.74 5.99
N ALA A 59 3.49 3.73 4.74
CA ALA A 59 2.08 3.90 4.41
C ALA A 59 1.24 2.68 4.86
N CYS A 60 1.73 1.46 4.71
CA CYS A 60 1.06 0.24 5.19
C CYS A 60 1.00 0.18 6.72
N GLU A 61 2.08 0.57 7.41
CA GLU A 61 2.10 0.64 8.87
C GLU A 61 1.01 1.58 9.42
N ALA A 62 0.76 2.72 8.77
CA ALA A 62 -0.31 3.63 9.16
C ALA A 62 -1.72 3.04 8.97
N VAL A 63 -1.89 2.03 8.11
CA VAL A 63 -3.13 1.26 7.95
C VAL A 63 -3.37 0.29 9.12
N ALA A 64 -2.31 -0.13 9.81
CA ALA A 64 -2.35 -1.17 10.85
C ALA A 64 -3.09 -0.70 12.13
N THR A 65 -4.38 -0.43 12.00
CA THR A 65 -5.26 0.00 13.08
C THR A 65 -6.40 -1.00 13.32
N ASP A 66 -6.83 -1.12 14.58
CA ASP A 66 -7.98 -1.96 14.94
C ASP A 66 -9.26 -1.62 14.15
N ALA A 67 -9.42 -0.36 13.76
CA ALA A 67 -10.60 0.10 13.03
C ALA A 67 -10.57 -0.40 11.58
N LEU A 68 -9.43 -0.34 10.92
CA LEU A 68 -9.24 -0.83 9.55
C LEU A 68 -9.20 -2.35 9.49
N TRP A 69 -8.57 -3.01 10.47
CA TRP A 69 -8.66 -4.47 10.61
C TRP A 69 -10.12 -4.96 10.67
N ARG A 70 -10.94 -4.32 11.49
CA ARG A 70 -12.37 -4.66 11.58
C ARG A 70 -13.12 -4.38 10.28
N ALA A 71 -12.76 -3.31 9.56
CA ALA A 71 -13.37 -2.97 8.28
C ALA A 71 -13.01 -3.99 7.19
N ALA A 72 -11.72 -4.38 7.07
CA ALA A 72 -11.28 -5.46 6.18
C ALA A 72 -12.00 -6.78 6.51
N GLY A 73 -11.97 -7.20 7.77
CA GLY A 73 -12.68 -8.40 8.21
C GLY A 73 -14.19 -8.35 7.96
N ARG A 74 -14.80 -7.16 7.98
CA ARG A 74 -16.21 -6.98 7.61
C ARG A 74 -16.46 -7.24 6.13
N ILE A 75 -15.61 -6.67 5.26
CA ILE A 75 -15.71 -6.86 3.81
C ILE A 75 -15.54 -8.35 3.47
N GLU A 76 -14.53 -8.99 4.02
CA GLU A 76 -14.16 -10.38 3.74
C GLU A 76 -14.98 -11.42 4.51
N GLY A 77 -16.01 -10.99 5.23
CA GLY A 77 -16.92 -11.89 5.94
C GLY A 77 -16.25 -12.66 7.09
N GLY A 78 -15.22 -12.10 7.70
CA GLY A 78 -14.46 -12.68 8.81
C GLY A 78 -13.34 -13.61 8.37
N LEU A 79 -12.95 -13.60 7.10
CA LEU A 79 -11.86 -14.43 6.54
C LEU A 79 -10.50 -13.72 6.50
N CYS A 80 -10.42 -12.42 6.84
CA CYS A 80 -9.18 -11.66 6.86
C CYS A 80 -8.20 -12.30 7.85
N SER A 81 -7.07 -12.78 7.34
CA SER A 81 -5.94 -13.29 8.12
C SER A 81 -4.91 -12.16 8.35
N ASP A 82 -3.87 -12.43 9.12
CA ASP A 82 -2.78 -11.48 9.33
C ASP A 82 -2.14 -11.11 7.98
N ASP A 83 -1.74 -12.10 7.17
CA ASP A 83 -1.19 -11.89 5.83
C ASP A 83 -2.21 -11.20 4.89
N GLY A 84 -3.48 -11.60 4.95
CA GLY A 84 -4.55 -10.96 4.16
C GLY A 84 -4.74 -9.49 4.50
N PHE A 85 -4.52 -9.12 5.77
CA PHE A 85 -4.57 -7.71 6.17
C PHE A 85 -3.36 -6.91 5.66
N ASP A 86 -2.17 -7.50 5.64
CA ASP A 86 -0.99 -6.87 5.05
C ASP A 86 -1.21 -6.63 3.54
N TYR A 87 -1.77 -7.60 2.83
CA TYR A 87 -2.13 -7.45 1.41
C TYR A 87 -3.28 -6.45 1.19
N PHE A 88 -4.21 -6.35 2.15
CA PHE A 88 -5.24 -5.30 2.15
C PHE A 88 -4.62 -3.91 2.31
N ALA A 89 -3.61 -3.75 3.16
CA ALA A 89 -2.91 -2.47 3.34
C ALA A 89 -2.23 -2.03 2.04
N LEU A 90 -1.52 -2.94 1.36
CA LEU A 90 -0.93 -2.71 0.04
C LEU A 90 -1.98 -2.30 -1.00
N TRP A 91 -3.10 -3.03 -1.04
CA TRP A 91 -4.22 -2.69 -1.93
C TRP A 91 -4.79 -1.29 -1.63
N LEU A 92 -4.93 -0.92 -0.35
CA LEU A 92 -5.47 0.39 0.04
C LEU A 92 -4.52 1.54 -0.35
N VAL A 93 -3.21 1.37 -0.18
CA VAL A 93 -2.20 2.34 -0.64
C VAL A 93 -2.29 2.52 -2.16
N ALA A 94 -2.48 1.43 -2.91
CA ALA A 94 -2.64 1.45 -4.36
C ALA A 94 -3.93 2.11 -4.87
N GLN A 95 -4.89 2.43 -3.98
CA GLN A 95 -6.07 3.23 -4.34
C GLN A 95 -5.76 4.72 -4.51
N GLY A 96 -4.52 5.16 -4.27
CA GLY A 96 -4.05 6.53 -4.37
C GLY A 96 -4.29 7.35 -3.10
N GLN A 97 -3.56 8.48 -3.02
CA GLN A 97 -3.48 9.29 -1.80
C GLN A 97 -4.83 9.78 -1.30
N GLY A 98 -5.72 10.18 -2.23
CA GLY A 98 -7.03 10.73 -1.88
C GLY A 98 -7.91 9.70 -1.16
N THR A 99 -8.04 8.51 -1.73
CA THR A 99 -8.80 7.40 -1.13
C THR A 99 -8.15 6.96 0.17
N TYR A 100 -6.84 6.73 0.15
CA TYR A 100 -6.05 6.33 1.31
C TYR A 100 -6.28 7.26 2.52
N LYS A 101 -6.06 8.56 2.37
CA LYS A 101 -6.27 9.54 3.46
C LYS A 101 -7.71 9.58 3.96
N THR A 102 -8.68 9.45 3.05
CA THR A 102 -10.09 9.45 3.42
C THR A 102 -10.44 8.23 4.26
N VAL A 103 -9.93 7.05 3.89
CA VAL A 103 -10.18 5.79 4.60
C VAL A 103 -9.44 5.73 5.94
N LEU A 104 -8.22 6.28 6.03
CA LEU A 104 -7.53 6.39 7.32
C LEU A 104 -8.31 7.26 8.32
N ALA A 105 -8.91 8.34 7.86
CA ALA A 105 -9.71 9.24 8.71
C ALA A 105 -11.07 8.63 9.07
N ASP A 106 -11.68 7.89 8.15
CA ASP A 106 -13.00 7.23 8.31
C ASP A 106 -13.01 5.88 7.58
N PRO A 107 -12.76 4.76 8.26
CA PRO A 107 -12.81 3.42 7.66
C PRO A 107 -14.12 3.08 6.95
N ASP A 108 -15.25 3.70 7.35
CA ASP A 108 -16.54 3.53 6.68
C ASP A 108 -16.56 4.10 5.25
N ALA A 109 -15.55 4.94 4.89
CA ALA A 109 -15.37 5.45 3.53
C ALA A 109 -14.99 4.34 2.53
N LEU A 110 -14.54 3.17 2.97
CA LEU A 110 -14.37 1.99 2.13
C LEU A 110 -15.67 1.62 1.39
N ALA A 111 -16.83 1.95 1.96
CA ALA A 111 -18.14 1.77 1.32
C ALA A 111 -18.31 2.61 0.02
N ASP A 112 -17.48 3.61 -0.21
CA ASP A 112 -17.51 4.44 -1.42
C ASP A 112 -16.54 3.94 -2.49
N VAL A 113 -15.58 3.06 -2.13
CA VAL A 113 -14.61 2.48 -3.07
C VAL A 113 -15.34 1.56 -4.05
N ALA A 114 -15.14 1.79 -5.36
CA ALA A 114 -15.89 1.09 -6.40
C ALA A 114 -15.66 -0.43 -6.36
N GLU A 115 -14.44 -0.88 -6.12
CA GLU A 115 -14.06 -2.29 -5.99
C GLU A 115 -14.79 -2.93 -4.80
N VAL A 116 -14.80 -2.29 -3.63
CA VAL A 116 -15.51 -2.77 -2.44
C VAL A 116 -17.03 -2.86 -2.70
N ARG A 117 -17.61 -1.85 -3.35
CA ARG A 117 -19.04 -1.85 -3.69
C ARG A 117 -19.42 -2.97 -4.66
N ALA A 118 -18.54 -3.35 -5.56
CA ALA A 118 -18.76 -4.45 -6.49
C ALA A 118 -18.87 -5.82 -5.79
N LEU A 119 -18.29 -5.94 -4.59
CA LEU A 119 -18.36 -7.16 -3.76
C LEU A 119 -19.63 -7.27 -2.93
N ALA A 120 -20.38 -6.17 -2.77
CA ALA A 120 -21.56 -6.12 -1.90
C ALA A 120 -22.61 -7.16 -2.30
N GLY A 121 -23.15 -7.86 -1.28
CA GLY A 121 -24.19 -8.90 -1.46
C GLY A 121 -23.68 -10.25 -1.99
N ARG A 122 -22.40 -10.36 -2.36
CA ARG A 122 -21.77 -11.60 -2.81
C ARG A 122 -21.09 -12.31 -1.64
N HIS A 123 -20.92 -13.63 -1.76
CA HIS A 123 -20.13 -14.38 -0.78
C HIS A 123 -18.64 -14.30 -1.16
N PRO A 124 -17.70 -14.13 -0.21
CA PRO A 124 -16.26 -14.13 -0.54
C PRO A 124 -15.79 -15.36 -1.34
N ARG A 125 -16.41 -16.52 -1.12
CA ARG A 125 -16.13 -17.74 -1.91
C ARG A 125 -16.56 -17.68 -3.39
N GLU A 126 -17.30 -16.64 -3.77
CA GLU A 126 -17.74 -16.39 -5.15
C GLU A 126 -16.88 -15.36 -5.85
N TRP A 127 -15.89 -14.80 -5.13
CA TRP A 127 -14.97 -13.83 -5.69
C TRP A 127 -13.84 -14.54 -6.43
N CYS A 128 -13.44 -13.96 -7.54
CA CYS A 128 -12.22 -14.36 -8.21
C CYS A 128 -11.00 -13.74 -7.50
N ASP A 129 -9.82 -14.33 -7.65
CA ASP A 129 -8.60 -13.91 -6.97
C ASP A 129 -8.32 -12.40 -7.14
N HIS A 130 -8.56 -11.85 -8.33
CA HIS A 130 -8.34 -10.43 -8.63
C HIS A 130 -9.40 -9.48 -8.03
N GLU A 131 -10.51 -10.01 -7.49
CA GLU A 131 -11.57 -9.21 -6.86
C GLU A 131 -11.32 -8.97 -5.37
N TRP A 132 -10.46 -9.79 -4.75
CA TRP A 132 -10.11 -9.57 -3.35
C TRP A 132 -9.44 -8.21 -3.16
N PRO A 133 -9.79 -7.45 -2.10
CA PRO A 133 -9.14 -6.18 -1.79
C PRO A 133 -7.75 -6.43 -1.17
N GLU A 134 -6.91 -7.16 -1.87
CA GLU A 134 -5.56 -7.60 -1.48
C GLU A 134 -4.63 -7.44 -2.67
N TRP A 135 -3.37 -7.03 -2.47
CA TRP A 135 -2.42 -6.88 -3.58
C TRP A 135 -0.99 -7.23 -3.17
N GLU A 136 -0.74 -8.52 -2.95
CA GLU A 136 0.55 -9.05 -2.52
C GLU A 136 1.71 -8.65 -3.44
N GLU A 137 1.52 -8.75 -4.77
CA GLU A 137 2.60 -8.55 -5.73
C GLU A 137 3.16 -7.11 -5.73
N LEU A 138 2.45 -6.15 -5.15
CA LEU A 138 2.95 -4.78 -5.03
C LEU A 138 4.16 -4.70 -4.09
N ASP A 139 4.25 -5.58 -3.11
CA ASP A 139 5.33 -5.60 -2.12
C ASP A 139 6.70 -5.95 -2.73
N TYR A 140 6.69 -6.74 -3.79
CA TYR A 140 7.94 -7.24 -4.41
C TYR A 140 8.52 -6.34 -5.49
N VAL A 141 7.75 -5.36 -6.00
CA VAL A 141 8.11 -4.55 -7.18
C VAL A 141 9.41 -3.79 -7.00
N ALA A 142 9.61 -3.20 -5.84
CA ALA A 142 10.80 -2.38 -5.57
C ALA A 142 12.07 -3.23 -5.52
N GLN A 143 12.02 -4.38 -4.84
CA GLN A 143 13.12 -5.32 -4.75
C GLN A 143 13.49 -5.87 -6.14
N GLU A 144 12.51 -6.34 -6.90
CA GLU A 144 12.73 -6.85 -8.26
C GLU A 144 13.45 -5.83 -9.15
N VAL A 145 13.02 -4.56 -9.10
CA VAL A 145 13.66 -3.49 -9.88
C VAL A 145 15.05 -3.15 -9.36
N PHE A 146 15.26 -3.14 -8.04
CA PHE A 146 16.56 -2.92 -7.44
C PHE A 146 17.57 -3.96 -7.90
N ASP A 147 17.19 -5.24 -7.86
CA ASP A 147 18.03 -6.36 -8.28
C ASP A 147 18.38 -6.30 -9.77
N GLU A 148 17.38 -5.98 -10.62
CA GLU A 148 17.64 -5.76 -12.05
C GLU A 148 18.65 -4.63 -12.31
N LEU A 149 18.52 -3.49 -11.63
CA LEU A 149 19.37 -2.32 -11.83
C LEU A 149 20.79 -2.49 -11.28
N THR A 150 20.93 -3.28 -10.22
CA THR A 150 22.25 -3.55 -9.60
C THR A 150 22.95 -4.76 -10.20
N GLY A 151 22.28 -5.52 -11.08
CA GLY A 151 22.83 -6.72 -11.71
C GLY A 151 23.03 -7.87 -10.73
N GLN A 152 22.28 -7.87 -9.63
CA GLN A 152 22.29 -8.95 -8.65
C GLN A 152 21.33 -10.05 -9.09
N GLU A 153 21.84 -11.02 -9.85
CA GLU A 153 21.09 -12.23 -10.19
C GLU A 153 21.27 -13.29 -9.09
N GLY A 154 20.17 -13.67 -8.45
CA GLY A 154 20.12 -14.73 -7.44
C GLY A 154 20.05 -14.18 -6.00
N ASP A 155 19.88 -15.07 -5.02
CA ASP A 155 19.65 -14.91 -3.56
C ASP A 155 20.35 -13.71 -2.81
N CYS A 156 20.42 -12.54 -3.41
CA CYS A 156 21.09 -11.36 -2.87
C CYS A 156 20.07 -10.34 -2.35
N GLU A 157 19.05 -10.81 -1.67
CA GLU A 157 18.08 -9.97 -0.93
C GLU A 157 18.78 -9.03 0.06
N GLU A 158 19.96 -9.45 0.55
CA GLU A 158 20.74 -8.73 1.56
C GLU A 158 21.06 -7.29 1.17
N ALA A 159 21.46 -7.03 -0.10
CA ALA A 159 21.80 -5.67 -0.53
C ALA A 159 20.59 -4.74 -0.66
N PHE A 160 19.42 -5.27 -1.03
CA PHE A 160 18.18 -4.50 -1.04
C PHE A 160 17.78 -4.12 0.38
N TYR A 161 17.78 -5.09 1.30
CA TYR A 161 17.43 -4.83 2.69
C TYR A 161 18.43 -3.93 3.41
N GLU A 162 19.75 -4.01 3.12
CA GLU A 162 20.74 -3.05 3.60
C GLU A 162 20.44 -1.62 3.10
N ALA A 163 20.06 -1.47 1.83
CA ALA A 163 19.67 -0.18 1.27
C ALA A 163 18.40 0.36 1.90
N LEU A 164 17.40 -0.49 2.12
CA LEU A 164 16.13 -0.16 2.75
C LEU A 164 16.33 0.27 4.21
N GLU A 165 17.10 -0.49 4.99
CA GLU A 165 17.44 -0.17 6.37
C GLU A 165 18.15 1.19 6.48
N ALA A 166 19.13 1.46 5.59
CA ALA A 166 19.80 2.73 5.54
C ALA A 166 18.86 3.92 5.26
N VAL A 167 17.82 3.73 4.43
CA VAL A 167 16.78 4.74 4.19
C VAL A 167 15.95 4.96 5.46
N GLN A 168 15.48 3.88 6.08
CA GLN A 168 14.65 3.93 7.28
C GLN A 168 15.39 4.58 8.46
N GLU A 169 16.69 4.30 8.63
CA GLU A 169 17.52 4.95 9.64
C GLU A 169 17.61 6.48 9.44
N THR A 170 17.65 6.95 8.17
CA THR A 170 17.66 8.39 7.89
C THR A 170 16.33 9.07 8.20
N TRP A 171 15.21 8.31 8.18
CA TRP A 171 13.87 8.79 8.50
C TRP A 171 13.54 8.69 9.98
N ALA A 172 14.23 7.83 10.71
CA ALA A 172 14.11 7.75 12.15
C ALA A 172 14.50 9.10 12.77
N LYS A 173 13.51 9.95 13.02
CA LYS A 173 13.72 11.19 13.77
C LYS A 173 14.16 10.80 15.19
N PRO A 174 15.11 11.57 15.80
CA PRO A 174 15.31 11.45 17.24
C PRO A 174 13.96 11.65 17.92
N GLU A 175 13.64 10.83 18.91
CA GLU A 175 12.38 10.85 19.66
C GLU A 175 12.09 12.26 20.21
N GLU A 176 11.51 13.13 19.39
CA GLU A 176 10.75 14.26 19.87
C GLU A 176 9.39 13.69 20.30
N GLU A 177 9.01 13.92 21.55
CA GLU A 177 7.68 13.61 22.09
C GLU A 177 6.64 14.14 21.07
N ILE A 178 6.12 13.19 20.25
CA ILE A 178 5.00 13.50 19.40
C ILE A 178 3.82 13.63 20.35
N ASP A 179 3.40 14.87 20.59
CA ASP A 179 2.08 15.15 21.11
C ASP A 179 1.08 14.46 20.17
N THR A 180 0.70 13.25 20.53
CA THR A 180 -0.31 12.48 19.80
C THR A 180 -1.61 13.24 19.94
N VAL A 181 -1.87 14.11 18.98
CA VAL A 181 -3.23 14.55 18.70
C VAL A 181 -3.96 13.27 18.28
N GLU A 182 -4.64 12.66 19.25
CA GLU A 182 -5.63 11.62 18.97
C GLU A 182 -6.66 12.22 18.00
N ALA A 183 -6.39 12.09 16.71
CA ALA A 183 -7.42 12.27 15.71
C ALA A 183 -8.49 11.24 16.07
N THR A 184 -9.70 11.70 16.41
CA THR A 184 -10.82 10.83 16.79
C THR A 184 -11.21 10.01 15.57
N VAL A 185 -10.51 8.88 15.36
CA VAL A 185 -10.83 7.95 14.28
C VAL A 185 -12.24 7.41 14.55
N ARG A 186 -13.12 7.55 13.59
CA ARG A 186 -14.44 6.94 13.67
C ARG A 186 -14.31 5.43 13.72
N THR A 187 -14.84 4.80 14.76
CA THR A 187 -14.72 3.35 14.97
C THR A 187 -15.90 2.54 14.44
N GLY A 188 -16.99 3.19 14.05
CA GLY A 188 -18.19 2.54 13.51
C GLY A 188 -18.21 2.54 11.98
N THR A 189 -18.63 1.45 11.38
CA THR A 189 -18.68 1.26 9.92
C THR A 189 -20.12 0.97 9.42
N PRO A 190 -21.11 1.88 9.67
CA PRO A 190 -22.52 1.60 9.37
C PRO A 190 -22.81 1.40 7.88
N ARG A 191 -22.07 2.05 6.97
CA ARG A 191 -22.24 1.88 5.52
C ARG A 191 -21.68 0.54 5.06
N LEU A 192 -20.51 0.15 5.57
CA LEU A 192 -19.95 -1.19 5.35
C LEU A 192 -20.85 -2.27 5.95
N ASP A 193 -21.41 -2.06 7.13
CA ASP A 193 -22.35 -2.99 7.75
C ASP A 193 -23.62 -3.18 6.90
N ALA A 194 -24.06 -2.14 6.21
CA ALA A 194 -25.19 -2.22 5.28
C ALA A 194 -24.82 -2.98 3.98
N LEU A 195 -23.61 -2.82 3.46
CA LEU A 195 -23.12 -3.52 2.27
C LEU A 195 -22.78 -5.00 2.57
N PHE A 196 -22.21 -5.25 3.75
CA PHE A 196 -21.74 -6.57 4.20
C PHE A 196 -22.39 -6.94 5.55
N PRO A 197 -23.71 -7.23 5.58
CA PRO A 197 -24.40 -7.55 6.83
C PRO A 197 -23.81 -8.80 7.47
N ALA A 198 -23.72 -8.80 8.82
CA ALA A 198 -23.30 -9.98 9.55
C ALA A 198 -24.22 -11.15 9.20
N ARG A 199 -23.65 -12.27 8.78
CA ARG A 199 -24.43 -13.46 8.45
C ARG A 199 -24.88 -14.15 9.72
N ALA A 200 -26.15 -14.51 9.78
CA ALA A 200 -26.64 -15.37 10.85
C ALA A 200 -25.88 -16.69 10.78
N SER A 201 -25.21 -17.06 11.86
CA SER A 201 -24.57 -18.39 11.99
C SER A 201 -25.67 -19.44 11.86
N SER A 202 -25.63 -20.23 10.80
CA SER A 202 -26.53 -21.37 10.58
C SER A 202 -25.98 -22.58 11.30
#